data_6c52e0f9675b2f12756ea6a62c257052
#
_entry.id   6c52e0f9675b2f12756ea6a62c257052
#
_cell.length_a   1.000
_cell.length_b   1.000
_cell.length_c   1.000
_cell.angle_alpha   90.00
_cell.angle_beta   90.00
_cell.angle_gamma   90.00
#
_symmetry.space_group_name_H-M   'P 1'
#
loop_
_entity.id
_entity.type
_entity.pdbx_description
1 polymer ?
#
loop_
_entity_poly.entity_id
_entity_poly.type
_entity_poly.pdbx_seq_one_letter_code
_entity_poly.pdbx_strand_id
1 'polypeptide(L)'
;LMRMFPEAESASLEKWHQLFERLIFTKTNTLRKNLNASNGFPSGLSETKLMKKIWRDTINEIADSPSAIQALMQVVALPKNDKIHNLLSELKDIFELVKLASAHLHLIFSQRQATDFTQQTLDALSALGGLEEPSDLTLRLDYTLKHILVDEFQDTSPVQLELLRKLVSGWFQGDGRSLFLVGDPMQSIYRFRKADMDLFNQLFQLGRIESVPLERLTLVNNFRSQRSLVDWINQLFPPALEAVGSCAEFFVPQKTVRIED
;
A
#
# COMPACT_ATOMS: atom_id res chain seq x y z
N LEU A 1 -26.84 21.14 18.14
CA LEU A 1 -26.14 20.62 16.93
C LEU A 1 -25.55 19.22 17.15
N MET A 2 -24.93 18.90 18.31
CA MET A 2 -24.35 17.57 18.57
C MET A 2 -25.34 16.39 18.52
N ARG A 3 -26.65 16.59 18.66
CA ARG A 3 -27.66 15.53 18.51
C ARG A 3 -28.13 15.27 17.07
N MET A 4 -27.59 15.97 16.07
CA MET A 4 -28.00 15.82 14.68
C MET A 4 -27.05 14.92 13.86
N PHE A 5 -25.89 14.60 14.37
CA PHE A 5 -24.96 13.72 13.65
C PHE A 5 -25.15 12.27 14.09
N PRO A 6 -25.17 11.33 13.14
CA PRO A 6 -25.19 9.91 13.47
C PRO A 6 -23.94 9.52 14.28
N GLU A 7 -24.04 8.49 15.09
CA GLU A 7 -22.90 7.92 15.79
C GLU A 7 -21.91 7.30 14.78
N ALA A 8 -20.63 7.24 15.13
CA ALA A 8 -19.56 6.72 14.27
C ALA A 8 -19.56 5.18 14.27
N GLU A 9 -20.71 4.56 14.02
CA GLU A 9 -20.89 3.12 13.96
C GLU A 9 -21.36 2.68 12.57
N SER A 10 -21.06 1.44 12.20
CA SER A 10 -21.46 0.85 10.91
C SER A 10 -22.97 0.87 10.69
N ALA A 11 -23.78 0.70 11.75
CA ALA A 11 -25.23 0.81 11.72
C ALA A 11 -25.75 2.22 11.33
N SER A 12 -24.91 3.23 11.44
CA SER A 12 -25.22 4.63 11.12
C SER A 12 -24.79 5.05 9.72
N LEU A 13 -24.15 4.18 8.94
CA LEU A 13 -23.58 4.50 7.62
C LEU A 13 -24.61 5.06 6.64
N GLU A 14 -25.80 4.49 6.59
CA GLU A 14 -26.87 4.99 5.73
C GLU A 14 -27.31 6.39 6.09
N LYS A 15 -27.39 6.71 7.39
CA LYS A 15 -27.71 8.05 7.88
C LYS A 15 -26.61 9.04 7.51
N TRP A 16 -25.35 8.61 7.56
CA TRP A 16 -24.20 9.43 7.13
C TRP A 16 -24.24 9.69 5.62
N HIS A 17 -24.54 8.69 4.79
CA HIS A 17 -24.72 8.87 3.36
C HIS A 17 -25.82 9.87 3.03
N GLN A 18 -26.99 9.74 3.65
CA GLN A 18 -28.11 10.66 3.46
C GLN A 18 -27.74 12.10 3.86
N LEU A 19 -27.00 12.26 4.96
CA LEU A 19 -26.52 13.56 5.44
C LEU A 19 -25.54 14.17 4.44
N PHE A 20 -24.58 13.39 3.94
CA PHE A 20 -23.59 13.86 2.99
C PHE A 20 -24.21 14.26 1.65
N GLU A 21 -25.07 13.41 1.09
CA GLU A 21 -25.79 13.72 -0.16
C GLU A 21 -26.69 14.96 -0.02
N ARG A 22 -27.28 15.16 1.14
CA ARG A 22 -28.22 16.26 1.36
C ARG A 22 -27.51 17.57 1.66
N LEU A 23 -26.44 17.57 2.47
CA LEU A 23 -25.86 18.77 3.03
C LEU A 23 -24.45 19.09 2.50
N ILE A 24 -23.63 18.10 2.22
CA ILE A 24 -22.20 18.31 1.96
C ILE A 24 -21.86 18.21 0.47
N PHE A 25 -22.29 17.16 -0.20
CA PHE A 25 -21.93 16.92 -1.59
C PHE A 25 -23.10 17.18 -2.56
N THR A 26 -22.74 17.55 -3.80
CA THR A 26 -23.65 17.56 -4.93
C THR A 26 -23.77 16.17 -5.55
N LYS A 27 -24.66 15.98 -6.53
CA LYS A 27 -24.75 14.73 -7.29
C LYS A 27 -23.47 14.38 -8.08
N THR A 28 -22.60 15.36 -8.29
CA THR A 28 -21.31 15.21 -8.97
C THR A 28 -20.14 15.09 -7.99
N ASN A 29 -20.39 14.77 -6.72
CA ASN A 29 -19.39 14.63 -5.65
C ASN A 29 -18.51 15.86 -5.43
N THR A 30 -19.04 17.05 -5.74
CA THR A 30 -18.37 18.33 -5.41
C THR A 30 -19.00 18.93 -4.15
N LEU A 31 -18.21 19.69 -3.38
CA LEU A 31 -18.75 20.35 -2.18
C LEU A 31 -19.87 21.32 -2.56
N ARG A 32 -20.94 21.27 -1.80
CA ARG A 32 -22.14 22.07 -2.03
C ARG A 32 -21.88 23.51 -1.61
N LYS A 33 -22.08 24.46 -2.52
CA LYS A 33 -21.85 25.89 -2.25
C LYS A 33 -23.01 26.59 -1.56
N ASN A 34 -24.24 26.10 -1.70
CA ASN A 34 -25.45 26.70 -1.14
C ASN A 34 -26.47 25.67 -0.68
N LEU A 35 -27.22 26.00 0.37
CA LEU A 35 -28.40 25.24 0.82
C LEU A 35 -29.68 25.97 0.45
N ASN A 36 -30.69 25.21 0.02
CA ASN A 36 -31.99 25.70 -0.38
C ASN A 36 -33.14 24.89 0.28
N ALA A 37 -34.38 25.18 -0.10
CA ALA A 37 -35.54 24.51 0.46
C ALA A 37 -35.53 22.97 0.24
N SER A 38 -34.99 22.50 -0.88
CA SER A 38 -34.89 21.05 -1.15
C SER A 38 -33.90 20.34 -0.22
N ASN A 39 -32.96 21.07 0.36
CA ASN A 39 -32.04 20.55 1.38
C ASN A 39 -32.63 20.68 2.80
N GLY A 40 -33.84 21.20 2.98
CA GLY A 40 -34.50 21.42 4.25
C GLY A 40 -34.23 22.81 4.86
N PHE A 41 -33.76 23.78 4.06
CA PHE A 41 -33.47 25.14 4.50
C PHE A 41 -34.32 26.17 3.70
N PRO A 42 -35.60 26.33 4.00
CA PRO A 42 -36.46 27.28 3.33
C PRO A 42 -35.97 28.74 3.51
N SER A 43 -36.29 29.62 2.59
CA SER A 43 -36.03 31.05 2.71
C SER A 43 -37.09 31.71 3.57
N GLY A 44 -36.67 32.65 4.44
CA GLY A 44 -37.60 33.50 5.20
C GLY A 44 -37.54 33.40 6.72
N LEU A 45 -37.02 32.32 7.30
CA LEU A 45 -36.91 32.14 8.73
C LEU A 45 -35.57 32.66 9.24
N SER A 46 -35.56 33.42 10.36
CA SER A 46 -34.32 33.96 10.96
C SER A 46 -33.34 32.86 11.42
N GLU A 47 -33.86 31.78 11.98
CA GLU A 47 -33.07 30.59 12.39
C GLU A 47 -32.37 29.93 11.20
N THR A 48 -33.05 29.87 10.05
CA THR A 48 -32.48 29.28 8.83
C THR A 48 -31.32 30.11 8.28
N LYS A 49 -31.34 31.43 8.47
CA LYS A 49 -30.22 32.31 8.06
C LYS A 49 -28.97 32.03 8.90
N LEU A 50 -29.10 31.89 10.20
CA LEU A 50 -28.00 31.57 11.09
C LEU A 50 -27.42 30.17 10.79
N MET A 51 -28.26 29.17 10.61
CA MET A 51 -27.83 27.81 10.27
C MET A 51 -27.11 27.75 8.91
N LYS A 52 -27.60 28.49 7.89
CA LYS A 52 -26.91 28.58 6.59
C LYS A 52 -25.55 29.28 6.72
N LYS A 53 -25.38 30.23 7.62
CA LYS A 53 -24.09 30.88 7.87
C LYS A 53 -23.11 29.88 8.48
N ILE A 54 -23.51 29.24 9.60
CA ILE A 54 -22.67 28.22 10.26
C ILE A 54 -22.26 27.12 9.29
N TRP A 55 -23.23 26.60 8.52
CA TRP A 55 -22.95 25.58 7.53
C TRP A 55 -21.94 26.04 6.47
N ARG A 56 -22.06 27.28 5.96
CA ARG A 56 -21.13 27.84 4.98
C ARG A 56 -19.72 27.97 5.55
N ASP A 57 -19.60 28.45 6.78
CA ASP A 57 -18.31 28.59 7.46
C ASP A 57 -17.67 27.20 7.62
N THR A 58 -18.41 26.18 8.04
CA THR A 58 -17.94 24.79 8.14
C THR A 58 -17.52 24.20 6.78
N ILE A 59 -18.30 24.44 5.71
CA ILE A 59 -17.93 23.95 4.37
C ILE A 59 -16.67 24.62 3.84
N ASN A 60 -16.46 25.89 4.14
CA ASN A 60 -15.22 26.60 3.78
C ASN A 60 -14.01 25.99 4.54
N GLU A 61 -14.14 25.76 5.84
CA GLU A 61 -13.09 25.06 6.62
C GLU A 61 -12.76 23.68 6.04
N ILE A 62 -13.77 22.91 5.63
CA ILE A 62 -13.56 21.62 4.97
C ILE A 62 -12.86 21.80 3.62
N ALA A 63 -13.25 22.82 2.85
CA ALA A 63 -12.67 23.12 1.53
C ALA A 63 -11.18 23.48 1.61
N ASP A 64 -10.77 24.11 2.70
CA ASP A 64 -9.38 24.50 2.97
C ASP A 64 -8.52 23.31 3.47
N SER A 65 -9.14 22.16 3.75
CA SER A 65 -8.45 20.94 4.24
C SER A 65 -8.55 19.77 3.25
N PRO A 66 -7.55 19.54 2.40
CA PRO A 66 -7.55 18.41 1.46
C PRO A 66 -7.72 17.04 2.13
N SER A 67 -7.14 16.86 3.32
CA SER A 67 -7.27 15.63 4.10
C SER A 67 -8.69 15.40 4.60
N ALA A 68 -9.41 16.44 4.99
CA ALA A 68 -10.81 16.35 5.40
C ALA A 68 -11.71 15.97 4.20
N ILE A 69 -11.47 16.57 3.04
CA ILE A 69 -12.20 16.22 1.80
C ILE A 69 -11.97 14.76 1.44
N GLN A 70 -10.73 14.29 1.49
CA GLN A 70 -10.38 12.90 1.19
C GLN A 70 -11.06 11.93 2.15
N ALA A 71 -11.04 12.20 3.44
CA ALA A 71 -11.70 11.37 4.44
C ALA A 71 -13.22 11.30 4.22
N LEU A 72 -13.88 12.42 3.94
CA LEU A 72 -15.31 12.46 3.64
C LEU A 72 -15.65 11.70 2.35
N MET A 73 -14.82 11.80 1.31
CA MET A 73 -15.00 11.06 0.06
C MET A 73 -14.84 9.55 0.28
N GLN A 74 -13.94 9.11 1.14
CA GLN A 74 -13.81 7.69 1.51
C GLN A 74 -15.11 7.16 2.14
N VAL A 75 -15.74 7.93 3.04
CA VAL A 75 -17.03 7.51 3.63
C VAL A 75 -18.15 7.46 2.58
N VAL A 76 -18.19 8.40 1.63
CA VAL A 76 -19.16 8.39 0.52
C VAL A 76 -18.95 7.20 -0.41
N ALA A 77 -17.72 6.75 -0.57
CA ALA A 77 -17.38 5.60 -1.41
C ALA A 77 -17.71 4.25 -0.77
N LEU A 78 -18.01 4.20 0.55
CA LEU A 78 -18.44 2.97 1.21
C LEU A 78 -19.78 2.48 0.62
N PRO A 79 -19.92 1.17 0.37
CA PRO A 79 -21.17 0.64 -0.20
C PRO A 79 -22.31 0.75 0.79
N LYS A 80 -23.55 0.97 0.27
CA LYS A 80 -24.78 1.01 1.10
C LYS A 80 -25.08 -0.37 1.68
N ASN A 81 -25.70 -0.41 2.87
CA ASN A 81 -25.92 -1.66 3.63
C ASN A 81 -26.62 -2.78 2.85
N ASP A 82 -27.62 -2.45 2.03
CA ASP A 82 -28.33 -3.42 1.17
C ASP A 82 -27.39 -4.09 0.15
N LYS A 83 -26.43 -3.34 -0.39
CA LYS A 83 -25.42 -3.85 -1.32
C LYS A 83 -24.30 -4.61 -0.62
N ILE A 84 -23.98 -4.27 0.64
CA ILE A 84 -22.94 -4.97 1.41
C ILE A 84 -23.32 -6.43 1.64
N HIS A 85 -24.55 -6.73 2.04
CA HIS A 85 -24.98 -8.11 2.29
C HIS A 85 -24.92 -8.97 1.03
N ASN A 86 -25.38 -8.44 -0.11
CA ASN A 86 -25.28 -9.15 -1.39
C ASN A 86 -23.83 -9.35 -1.81
N LEU A 87 -23.01 -8.30 -1.71
CA LEU A 87 -21.58 -8.37 -2.03
C LEU A 87 -20.83 -9.36 -1.14
N LEU A 88 -21.12 -9.41 0.16
CA LEU A 88 -20.51 -10.38 1.07
C LEU A 88 -20.91 -11.81 0.74
N SER A 89 -22.16 -12.06 0.33
CA SER A 89 -22.61 -13.39 -0.13
C SER A 89 -21.88 -13.80 -1.41
N GLU A 90 -21.82 -12.91 -2.40
CA GLU A 90 -21.10 -13.17 -3.65
C GLU A 90 -19.60 -13.40 -3.42
N LEU A 91 -18.96 -12.61 -2.54
CA LEU A 91 -17.56 -12.79 -2.15
C LEU A 91 -17.33 -14.15 -1.48
N LYS A 92 -18.25 -14.59 -0.61
CA LYS A 92 -18.17 -15.91 0.03
C LYS A 92 -18.15 -17.02 -1.02
N ASP A 93 -19.04 -16.96 -2.00
CA ASP A 93 -19.10 -17.97 -3.07
C ASP A 93 -17.83 -17.97 -3.92
N ILE A 94 -17.29 -16.78 -4.21
CA ILE A 94 -16.01 -16.63 -4.90
C ILE A 94 -14.86 -17.23 -4.08
N PHE A 95 -14.82 -17.00 -2.77
CA PHE A 95 -13.78 -17.59 -1.90
C PHE A 95 -13.87 -19.12 -1.86
N GLU A 96 -15.06 -19.69 -1.78
CA GLU A 96 -15.22 -21.15 -1.84
C GLU A 96 -14.77 -21.71 -3.21
N LEU A 97 -15.11 -21.03 -4.31
CA LEU A 97 -14.63 -21.42 -5.63
C LEU A 97 -13.10 -21.34 -5.73
N VAL A 98 -12.47 -20.30 -5.21
CA VAL A 98 -11.01 -20.13 -5.20
C VAL A 98 -10.33 -21.24 -4.38
N LYS A 99 -10.90 -21.62 -3.24
CA LYS A 99 -10.38 -22.76 -2.44
C LYS A 99 -10.43 -24.07 -3.23
N LEU A 100 -11.56 -24.36 -3.88
CA LEU A 100 -11.71 -25.56 -4.70
C LEU A 100 -10.73 -25.55 -5.88
N ALA A 101 -10.60 -24.41 -6.58
CA ALA A 101 -9.66 -24.26 -7.68
C ALA A 101 -8.21 -24.45 -7.23
N SER A 102 -7.83 -23.90 -6.07
CA SER A 102 -6.50 -24.08 -5.48
C SER A 102 -6.25 -25.55 -5.13
N ALA A 103 -7.20 -26.23 -4.51
CA ALA A 103 -7.07 -27.66 -4.21
C ALA A 103 -6.90 -28.52 -5.47
N HIS A 104 -7.69 -28.23 -6.53
CA HIS A 104 -7.54 -28.90 -7.81
C HIS A 104 -6.19 -28.62 -8.48
N LEU A 105 -5.68 -27.39 -8.40
CA LEU A 105 -4.36 -27.04 -8.92
C LEU A 105 -3.25 -27.85 -8.24
N HIS A 106 -3.30 -27.98 -6.92
CA HIS A 106 -2.36 -28.84 -6.17
C HIS A 106 -2.41 -30.32 -6.61
N LEU A 107 -3.62 -30.87 -6.84
CA LEU A 107 -3.77 -32.21 -7.37
C LEU A 107 -3.14 -32.35 -8.77
N ILE A 108 -3.35 -31.38 -9.64
CA ILE A 108 -2.76 -31.37 -11.00
C ILE A 108 -1.23 -31.29 -10.92
N PHE A 109 -0.69 -30.42 -10.06
CA PHE A 109 0.76 -30.33 -9.85
C PHE A 109 1.34 -31.67 -9.39
N SER A 110 0.71 -32.31 -8.41
CA SER A 110 1.12 -33.63 -7.91
C SER A 110 1.06 -34.70 -9.01
N GLN A 111 -0.05 -34.79 -9.76
CA GLN A 111 -0.23 -35.78 -10.83
C GLN A 111 0.74 -35.62 -11.99
N ARG A 112 1.06 -34.36 -12.33
CA ARG A 112 1.95 -34.04 -13.47
C ARG A 112 3.41 -33.90 -13.07
N GLN A 113 3.73 -34.00 -11.78
CA GLN A 113 5.07 -33.72 -11.23
C GLN A 113 5.60 -32.38 -11.74
N ALA A 114 4.74 -31.37 -11.76
CA ALA A 114 5.00 -30.02 -12.22
C ALA A 114 4.65 -29.03 -11.12
N THR A 115 5.22 -27.85 -11.19
CA THR A 115 4.92 -26.75 -10.25
C THR A 115 5.13 -25.42 -10.96
N ASP A 116 4.61 -24.33 -10.40
CA ASP A 116 4.91 -22.97 -10.83
C ASP A 116 5.83 -22.26 -9.82
N PHE A 117 6.33 -21.09 -10.19
CA PHE A 117 7.22 -20.31 -9.31
C PHE A 117 6.57 -19.90 -7.98
N THR A 118 5.28 -19.64 -7.99
CA THR A 118 4.54 -19.29 -6.76
C THR A 118 4.48 -20.48 -5.82
N GLN A 119 4.15 -21.67 -6.36
CA GLN A 119 4.09 -22.88 -5.57
C GLN A 119 5.47 -23.27 -5.04
N GLN A 120 6.54 -23.15 -5.84
CA GLN A 120 7.90 -23.41 -5.37
C GLN A 120 8.25 -22.55 -4.14
N THR A 121 7.87 -21.27 -4.16
CA THR A 121 8.12 -20.36 -3.02
C THR A 121 7.30 -20.76 -1.80
N LEU A 122 6.02 -21.16 -1.99
CA LEU A 122 5.15 -21.64 -0.93
C LEU A 122 5.64 -22.97 -0.34
N ASP A 123 6.11 -23.89 -1.17
CA ASP A 123 6.68 -25.17 -0.73
C ASP A 123 7.97 -24.95 0.07
N ALA A 124 8.84 -24.04 -0.38
CA ALA A 124 10.03 -23.66 0.35
C ALA A 124 9.68 -23.03 1.72
N LEU A 125 8.69 -22.12 1.74
CA LEU A 125 8.20 -21.53 2.97
C LEU A 125 7.62 -22.56 3.95
N SER A 126 6.87 -23.54 3.43
CA SER A 126 6.33 -24.66 4.20
C SER A 126 7.43 -25.59 4.74
N ALA A 127 8.45 -25.87 3.93
CA ALA A 127 9.57 -26.71 4.31
C ALA A 127 10.42 -26.14 5.46
N LEU A 128 10.43 -24.82 5.62
CA LEU A 128 11.10 -24.13 6.74
C LEU A 128 10.33 -24.26 8.08
N GLY A 129 9.08 -24.71 8.07
CA GLY A 129 8.26 -24.83 9.28
C GLY A 129 7.73 -23.49 9.83
N GLY A 130 7.21 -23.52 11.06
CA GLY A 130 6.75 -22.32 11.77
C GLY A 130 7.88 -21.54 12.44
N LEU A 131 7.60 -20.32 12.86
CA LEU A 131 8.58 -19.52 13.65
C LEU A 131 8.79 -20.12 15.05
N GLU A 132 7.75 -20.69 15.64
CA GLU A 132 7.80 -21.34 16.97
C GLU A 132 8.30 -22.79 16.90
N GLU A 133 8.10 -23.44 15.75
CA GLU A 133 8.52 -24.83 15.49
C GLU A 133 9.31 -24.89 14.17
N PRO A 134 10.58 -24.49 14.19
CA PRO A 134 11.43 -24.53 13.00
C PRO A 134 11.70 -25.97 12.58
N SER A 135 11.73 -26.24 11.28
CA SER A 135 12.06 -27.56 10.75
C SER A 135 13.56 -27.87 10.90
N ASP A 136 13.93 -29.15 10.78
CA ASP A 136 15.35 -29.55 10.71
C ASP A 136 16.09 -28.84 9.56
N LEU A 137 15.39 -28.54 8.46
CA LEU A 137 15.95 -27.77 7.35
C LEU A 137 16.31 -26.34 7.78
N THR A 138 15.43 -25.67 8.51
CA THR A 138 15.68 -24.32 9.03
C THR A 138 16.90 -24.29 9.97
N LEU A 139 16.99 -25.27 10.87
CA LEU A 139 18.15 -25.37 11.78
C LEU A 139 19.46 -25.59 11.01
N ARG A 140 19.42 -26.44 9.97
CA ARG A 140 20.62 -26.67 9.12
C ARG A 140 20.99 -25.42 8.33
N LEU A 141 20.01 -24.69 7.78
CA LEU A 141 20.25 -23.45 7.05
C LEU A 141 20.77 -22.36 7.98
N ASP A 142 20.23 -22.19 9.17
CA ASP A 142 20.69 -21.22 10.15
C ASP A 142 22.16 -21.46 10.54
N TYR A 143 22.58 -22.72 10.61
CA TYR A 143 23.98 -23.08 10.89
C TYR A 143 24.91 -22.83 9.70
N THR A 144 24.43 -23.03 8.46
CA THR A 144 25.26 -23.00 7.25
C THR A 144 25.26 -21.64 6.54
N LEU A 145 24.14 -20.93 6.52
CA LEU A 145 24.03 -19.63 5.87
C LEU A 145 24.70 -18.54 6.71
N LYS A 146 25.67 -17.88 6.10
CA LYS A 146 26.41 -16.76 6.74
C LYS A 146 26.11 -15.43 6.06
N HIS A 147 25.88 -15.43 4.77
CA HIS A 147 25.71 -14.22 3.98
C HIS A 147 24.55 -14.41 3.02
N ILE A 148 23.61 -13.45 2.99
CA ILE A 148 22.51 -13.41 2.06
C ILE A 148 22.60 -12.09 1.30
N LEU A 149 22.57 -12.16 -0.03
CA LEU A 149 22.47 -11.02 -0.92
C LEU A 149 21.20 -11.19 -1.74
N VAL A 150 20.32 -10.20 -1.67
CA VAL A 150 19.11 -10.12 -2.50
C VAL A 150 19.25 -8.92 -3.41
N ASP A 151 19.31 -9.20 -4.70
CA ASP A 151 19.34 -8.19 -5.75
C ASP A 151 17.93 -7.91 -6.26
N GLU A 152 17.70 -6.72 -6.85
CA GLU A 152 16.40 -6.27 -7.36
C GLU A 152 15.28 -6.40 -6.31
N PHE A 153 15.57 -6.02 -5.08
CA PHE A 153 14.65 -6.23 -3.94
C PHE A 153 13.30 -5.53 -4.10
N GLN A 154 13.22 -4.46 -4.92
CA GLN A 154 11.95 -3.79 -5.25
C GLN A 154 10.95 -4.70 -5.98
N ASP A 155 11.43 -5.80 -6.58
CA ASP A 155 10.59 -6.77 -7.28
C ASP A 155 10.21 -7.98 -6.41
N THR A 156 10.49 -7.91 -5.12
CA THR A 156 10.18 -8.96 -4.14
C THR A 156 8.68 -8.99 -3.83
N SER A 157 8.11 -10.19 -3.85
CA SER A 157 6.73 -10.42 -3.43
C SER A 157 6.61 -10.61 -1.90
N PRO A 158 5.41 -10.44 -1.30
CA PRO A 158 5.20 -10.68 0.13
C PRO A 158 5.62 -12.08 0.59
N VAL A 159 5.41 -13.11 -0.25
CA VAL A 159 5.77 -14.50 0.07
C VAL A 159 7.29 -14.69 0.09
N GLN A 160 8.00 -14.04 -0.83
CA GLN A 160 9.48 -14.07 -0.84
C GLN A 160 10.07 -13.31 0.35
N LEU A 161 9.46 -12.19 0.74
CA LEU A 161 9.86 -11.49 1.96
C LEU A 161 9.65 -12.36 3.21
N GLU A 162 8.54 -13.09 3.29
CA GLU A 162 8.27 -14.01 4.39
C GLU A 162 9.30 -15.15 4.45
N LEU A 163 9.69 -15.69 3.28
CA LEU A 163 10.77 -16.66 3.19
C LEU A 163 12.08 -16.08 3.73
N LEU A 164 12.43 -14.86 3.34
CA LEU A 164 13.63 -14.18 3.83
C LEU A 164 13.58 -13.96 5.35
N ARG A 165 12.44 -13.52 5.89
CA ARG A 165 12.24 -13.35 7.34
C ARG A 165 12.50 -14.64 8.11
N LYS A 166 11.98 -15.79 7.62
CA LYS A 166 12.24 -17.08 8.24
C LYS A 166 13.72 -17.47 8.19
N LEU A 167 14.40 -17.19 7.08
CA LEU A 167 15.83 -17.50 6.94
C LEU A 167 16.72 -16.69 7.90
N VAL A 168 16.31 -15.46 8.24
CA VAL A 168 17.09 -14.57 9.13
C VAL A 168 16.52 -14.48 10.55
N SER A 169 15.48 -15.23 10.89
CA SER A 169 14.79 -15.13 12.19
C SER A 169 15.68 -15.39 13.40
N GLY A 170 16.69 -16.26 13.25
CA GLY A 170 17.70 -16.56 14.28
C GLY A 170 18.92 -15.63 14.26
N TRP A 171 18.97 -14.62 13.37
CA TRP A 171 20.12 -13.74 13.22
C TRP A 171 20.05 -12.54 14.15
N PHE A 172 21.20 -12.05 14.60
CA PHE A 172 21.31 -10.85 15.42
C PHE A 172 22.58 -10.07 15.12
N GLN A 173 22.62 -8.82 15.53
CA GLN A 173 23.76 -7.94 15.27
C GLN A 173 25.03 -8.48 15.94
N GLY A 174 26.09 -8.61 15.15
CA GLY A 174 27.40 -9.05 15.64
C GLY A 174 27.62 -10.56 15.64
N ASP A 175 26.70 -11.36 15.14
CA ASP A 175 26.83 -12.83 15.04
C ASP A 175 27.72 -13.31 13.88
N GLY A 176 28.30 -12.40 13.12
CA GLY A 176 29.21 -12.69 12.00
C GLY A 176 28.47 -13.03 10.70
N ARG A 177 27.14 -12.84 10.67
CA ARG A 177 26.31 -13.00 9.47
C ARG A 177 26.01 -11.64 8.83
N SER A 178 25.69 -11.62 7.54
CA SER A 178 25.34 -10.38 6.83
C SER A 178 24.19 -10.56 5.87
N LEU A 179 23.34 -9.55 5.81
CA LEU A 179 22.23 -9.43 4.88
C LEU A 179 22.40 -8.16 4.05
N PHE A 180 22.42 -8.30 2.72
CA PHE A 180 22.41 -7.20 1.77
C PHE A 180 21.11 -7.25 0.96
N LEU A 181 20.36 -6.14 0.99
CA LEU A 181 19.19 -5.93 0.18
C LEU A 181 19.49 -4.79 -0.79
N VAL A 182 19.57 -5.09 -2.07
CA VAL A 182 19.91 -4.13 -3.11
C VAL A 182 18.71 -3.94 -4.01
N GLY A 183 18.33 -2.69 -4.26
CA GLY A 183 17.20 -2.39 -5.11
C GLY A 183 17.05 -0.91 -5.40
N ASP A 184 16.27 -0.61 -6.41
CA ASP A 184 15.89 0.74 -6.81
C ASP A 184 14.36 0.83 -6.95
N PRO A 185 13.66 1.50 -6.02
CA PRO A 185 12.21 1.64 -6.08
C PRO A 185 11.70 2.22 -7.42
N MET A 186 12.52 3.05 -8.09
CA MET A 186 12.17 3.66 -9.36
C MET A 186 12.21 2.68 -10.54
N GLN A 187 12.79 1.48 -10.36
CA GLN A 187 12.88 0.44 -11.39
C GLN A 187 11.86 -0.67 -11.22
N SER A 188 10.96 -0.60 -10.24
CA SER A 188 9.92 -1.62 -10.04
C SER A 188 8.92 -1.63 -11.19
N ILE A 189 8.89 -2.72 -11.97
CA ILE A 189 7.98 -2.92 -13.12
C ILE A 189 7.16 -4.21 -13.02
N TYR A 190 7.39 -5.04 -11.98
CA TYR A 190 6.80 -6.38 -11.86
C TYR A 190 5.58 -6.45 -10.92
N ARG A 191 4.84 -5.36 -10.76
CA ARG A 191 3.60 -5.35 -9.97
C ARG A 191 2.61 -6.45 -10.41
N PHE A 192 2.55 -6.77 -11.70
CA PHE A 192 1.71 -7.85 -12.22
C PHE A 192 2.16 -9.25 -11.77
N ARG A 193 3.40 -9.40 -11.30
CA ARG A 193 3.94 -10.62 -10.66
C ARG A 193 3.86 -10.57 -9.14
N LYS A 194 3.02 -9.69 -8.58
CA LYS A 194 2.87 -9.46 -7.14
C LYS A 194 4.11 -8.86 -6.46
N ALA A 195 5.03 -8.25 -7.21
CA ALA A 195 6.03 -7.38 -6.62
C ALA A 195 5.33 -6.23 -5.88
N ASP A 196 5.80 -5.95 -4.69
CA ASP A 196 5.21 -4.92 -3.84
C ASP A 196 6.30 -3.94 -3.40
N MET A 197 6.33 -2.80 -4.06
CA MET A 197 7.28 -1.72 -3.76
C MET A 197 7.12 -1.18 -2.33
N ASP A 198 5.91 -1.28 -1.76
CA ASP A 198 5.67 -0.82 -0.39
C ASP A 198 6.46 -1.64 0.63
N LEU A 199 6.79 -2.90 0.33
CA LEU A 199 7.66 -3.73 1.17
C LEU A 199 9.08 -3.17 1.25
N PHE A 200 9.64 -2.74 0.10
CA PHE A 200 10.95 -2.09 0.07
C PHE A 200 10.93 -0.82 0.91
N ASN A 201 9.93 0.03 0.72
CA ASN A 201 9.79 1.28 1.44
C ASN A 201 9.61 1.08 2.94
N GLN A 202 8.79 0.10 3.33
CA GLN A 202 8.59 -0.26 4.73
C GLN A 202 9.90 -0.71 5.39
N LEU A 203 10.67 -1.61 4.78
CA LEU A 203 11.94 -2.05 5.33
C LEU A 203 12.98 -0.91 5.35
N PHE A 204 12.99 -0.08 4.31
CA PHE A 204 13.85 1.09 4.27
C PHE A 204 13.53 2.09 5.40
N GLN A 205 12.25 2.28 5.73
CA GLN A 205 11.84 3.15 6.85
C GLN A 205 12.06 2.49 8.21
N LEU A 206 11.72 1.21 8.36
CA LEU A 206 11.90 0.47 9.61
C LEU A 206 13.36 0.31 9.99
N GLY A 207 14.29 0.22 9.01
CA GLY A 207 15.70 0.03 9.24
C GLY A 207 16.06 -1.31 9.89
N ARG A 208 15.18 -2.31 9.75
CA ARG A 208 15.43 -3.67 10.27
C ARG A 208 14.54 -4.70 9.57
N ILE A 209 14.99 -5.95 9.58
CA ILE A 209 14.22 -7.14 9.28
C ILE A 209 14.36 -8.11 10.44
N GLU A 210 13.25 -8.50 11.07
CA GLU A 210 13.26 -9.24 12.35
C GLU A 210 14.19 -8.57 13.38
N SER A 211 15.17 -9.29 13.91
CA SER A 211 16.15 -8.79 14.87
C SER A 211 17.41 -8.20 14.20
N VAL A 212 17.50 -8.24 12.87
CA VAL A 212 18.67 -7.77 12.11
C VAL A 212 18.50 -6.29 11.76
N PRO A 213 19.32 -5.39 12.29
CA PRO A 213 19.34 -3.99 11.89
C PRO A 213 19.89 -3.84 10.46
N LEU A 214 19.30 -2.93 9.69
CA LEU A 214 19.71 -2.61 8.33
C LEU A 214 20.29 -1.19 8.29
N GLU A 215 21.53 -1.06 7.86
CA GLU A 215 22.15 0.22 7.56
C GLU A 215 21.77 0.66 6.14
N ARG A 216 21.34 1.91 6.00
CA ARG A 216 20.91 2.47 4.72
C ARG A 216 22.10 3.03 3.97
N LEU A 217 22.34 2.50 2.79
CA LEU A 217 23.36 2.99 1.87
C LEU A 217 22.70 3.44 0.58
N THR A 218 23.03 4.66 0.13
CA THR A 218 22.50 5.20 -1.11
C THR A 218 23.65 5.36 -2.12
N LEU A 219 23.50 4.73 -3.28
CA LEU A 219 24.46 4.86 -4.37
C LEU A 219 24.12 6.09 -5.21
N VAL A 220 25.04 7.01 -5.35
CA VAL A 220 24.87 8.27 -6.11
C VAL A 220 25.70 8.32 -7.39
N ASN A 221 26.66 7.43 -7.56
CA ASN A 221 27.57 7.43 -8.70
C ASN A 221 27.03 6.61 -9.86
N ASN A 222 26.89 7.23 -11.02
CA ASN A 222 26.44 6.59 -12.25
C ASN A 222 27.66 6.37 -13.18
N PHE A 223 28.01 5.10 -13.41
CA PHE A 223 29.12 4.69 -14.29
C PHE A 223 28.64 4.32 -15.70
N ARG A 224 27.33 4.22 -15.92
CA ARG A 224 26.74 3.71 -17.18
C ARG A 224 26.45 4.82 -18.18
N SER A 225 25.91 5.95 -17.68
CA SER A 225 25.35 7.00 -18.52
C SER A 225 26.31 8.19 -18.68
N GLN A 226 26.19 8.86 -19.84
CA GLN A 226 26.93 10.12 -20.08
C GLN A 226 26.41 11.25 -19.21
N ARG A 227 27.24 12.26 -18.98
CA ARG A 227 26.92 13.40 -18.13
C ARG A 227 25.66 14.12 -18.56
N SER A 228 25.54 14.44 -19.84
CA SER A 228 24.37 15.14 -20.38
C SER A 228 23.05 14.43 -20.10
N LEU A 229 23.02 13.09 -20.15
CA LEU A 229 21.85 12.29 -19.83
C LEU A 229 21.55 12.32 -18.32
N VAL A 230 22.57 12.18 -17.47
CA VAL A 230 22.41 12.23 -16.02
C VAL A 230 21.90 13.59 -15.55
N ASP A 231 22.48 14.67 -16.09
CA ASP A 231 22.05 16.04 -15.75
C ASP A 231 20.62 16.31 -16.22
N TRP A 232 20.24 15.81 -17.42
CA TRP A 232 18.88 15.92 -17.92
C TRP A 232 17.88 15.18 -17.06
N ILE A 233 18.19 13.94 -16.65
CA ILE A 233 17.33 13.15 -15.74
C ILE A 233 17.17 13.84 -14.40
N ASN A 234 18.28 14.32 -13.81
CA ASN A 234 18.25 15.03 -12.52
C ASN A 234 17.40 16.31 -12.55
N GLN A 235 17.29 16.96 -13.71
CA GLN A 235 16.47 18.17 -13.88
C GLN A 235 14.99 17.85 -14.16
N LEU A 236 14.73 16.80 -14.95
CA LEU A 236 13.38 16.49 -15.43
C LEU A 236 12.56 15.71 -14.40
N PHE A 237 13.16 14.74 -13.74
CA PHE A 237 12.41 13.77 -12.93
C PHE A 237 11.81 14.38 -11.65
N PRO A 238 12.52 15.19 -10.85
CA PRO A 238 11.93 15.72 -9.61
C PRO A 238 10.61 16.46 -9.84
N PRO A 239 10.52 17.48 -10.69
CA PRO A 239 9.27 18.19 -10.91
C PRO A 239 8.18 17.32 -11.57
N ALA A 240 8.57 16.36 -12.42
CA ALA A 240 7.62 15.45 -13.05
C ALA A 240 6.98 14.48 -12.01
N LEU A 241 7.77 13.96 -11.09
CA LEU A 241 7.29 13.08 -10.01
C LEU A 241 6.41 13.84 -9.01
N GLU A 242 6.78 15.06 -8.64
CA GLU A 242 5.94 15.94 -7.81
C GLU A 242 4.59 16.24 -8.47
N ALA A 243 4.59 16.51 -9.77
CA ALA A 243 3.35 16.79 -10.52
C ALA A 243 2.38 15.60 -10.56
N VAL A 244 2.90 14.38 -10.54
CA VAL A 244 2.10 13.14 -10.51
C VAL A 244 1.74 12.73 -9.07
N GLY A 245 2.35 13.36 -8.06
CA GLY A 245 2.13 13.02 -6.64
C GLY A 245 2.65 11.63 -6.27
N SER A 246 3.69 11.16 -6.94
CA SER A 246 4.20 9.79 -6.80
C SER A 246 5.70 9.80 -6.54
N CYS A 247 6.14 9.06 -5.52
CA CYS A 247 7.50 8.53 -5.31
C CYS A 247 8.67 9.53 -5.44
N ALA A 248 8.43 10.85 -5.45
CA ALA A 248 9.47 11.88 -5.55
C ALA A 248 10.53 11.75 -4.42
N GLU A 249 10.11 11.26 -3.27
CA GLU A 249 10.96 11.03 -2.10
C GLU A 249 12.02 9.93 -2.29
N PHE A 250 11.83 9.05 -3.27
CA PHE A 250 12.77 7.97 -3.60
C PHE A 250 13.72 8.30 -4.75
N PHE A 251 13.51 9.43 -5.40
CA PHE A 251 14.41 9.88 -6.45
C PHE A 251 15.72 10.40 -5.85
N VAL A 252 16.82 9.74 -6.21
CA VAL A 252 18.16 10.14 -5.79
C VAL A 252 18.90 10.75 -6.96
N PRO A 253 19.21 12.06 -6.92
CA PRO A 253 20.02 12.69 -7.96
C PRO A 253 21.38 11.99 -8.08
N GLN A 254 21.76 11.65 -9.31
CA GLN A 254 22.98 10.90 -9.57
C GLN A 254 24.11 11.81 -10.04
N LYS A 255 25.35 11.36 -9.84
CA LYS A 255 26.56 11.99 -10.34
C LYS A 255 27.22 11.06 -11.35
N THR A 256 27.51 11.55 -12.54
CA THR A 256 28.25 10.76 -13.51
C THR A 256 29.72 10.67 -13.09
N VAL A 257 30.28 9.46 -13.20
CA VAL A 257 31.71 9.20 -13.03
C VAL A 257 32.38 8.96 -14.39
N ARG A 258 31.56 8.81 -15.45
CA ARG A 258 32.07 8.61 -16.79
C ARG A 258 32.76 9.88 -17.29
N ILE A 259 34.04 9.76 -17.61
CA ILE A 259 34.80 10.82 -18.30
C ILE A 259 34.30 10.80 -19.74
N GLU A 260 33.82 11.95 -20.23
CA GLU A 260 33.53 12.07 -21.66
C GLU A 260 34.86 12.05 -22.41
N ASP A 261 34.96 11.13 -23.36
CA ASP A 261 35.98 11.15 -24.39
C ASP A 261 35.68 12.25 -25.41
#